data_396d326414fbf9f4dbce67d1c93e66f5
#
_entry.id   396d326414fbf9f4dbce67d1c93e66f5
#
_cell.length_a   1.000
_cell.length_b   1.000
_cell.length_c   1.000
_cell.angle_alpha   90.00
_cell.angle_beta   90.00
_cell.angle_gamma   90.00
#
_symmetry.space_group_name_H-M   'P 1'
#
loop_
_entity.id
_entity.type
_entity.pdbx_description
1 polymer ?
#
loop_
_entity_poly.entity_id
_entity_poly.type
_entity_poly.pdbx_seq_one_letter_code
_entity_poly.pdbx_strand_id
1 'polypeptide(L)'
;LNHKIYKSEVIVTMAMHQFKAESKKLLDLMINSIYTNREIFLRELISNASDACDKLYFKSLTDTSINVKKEDLHIHIAADKENRTLTISDNGIGMTKDELEKNLGTIARSGSQDFKASNQNENIDIIGQFGVGFYSAFMVASKVTVVSRAEGSEEAWQWSSSGVEGYTLTEAEKPEVGTEITLVLKEDTETDKY
;
A
#
# COMPACT_ATOMS: atom_id res chain seq x y z
N LEU A 1 -50.07 -12.84 -16.62
CA LEU A 1 -48.72 -13.43 -16.58
C LEU A 1 -47.76 -12.44 -15.95
N ASN A 2 -47.50 -12.62 -14.64
CA ASN A 2 -46.53 -11.79 -13.90
C ASN A 2 -45.14 -12.41 -14.03
N HIS A 3 -44.24 -11.73 -14.76
CA HIS A 3 -42.82 -12.05 -14.76
C HIS A 3 -42.19 -11.37 -13.56
N LYS A 4 -41.98 -12.12 -12.47
CA LYS A 4 -41.08 -11.71 -11.40
C LYS A 4 -39.64 -11.90 -11.86
N ILE A 5 -38.97 -10.77 -12.11
CA ILE A 5 -37.52 -10.76 -12.33
C ILE A 5 -36.88 -10.87 -10.95
N TYR A 6 -36.29 -12.01 -10.61
CA TYR A 6 -35.44 -12.17 -9.46
C TYR A 6 -34.10 -11.51 -9.78
N LYS A 7 -33.83 -10.35 -9.17
CA LYS A 7 -32.46 -9.84 -9.06
C LYS A 7 -31.71 -10.79 -8.13
N SER A 8 -30.77 -11.55 -8.70
CA SER A 8 -29.79 -12.25 -7.89
C SER A 8 -28.85 -11.21 -7.27
N GLU A 9 -28.99 -10.96 -5.99
CA GLU A 9 -27.99 -10.21 -5.23
C GLU A 9 -26.72 -11.08 -5.18
N VAL A 10 -25.67 -10.63 -5.84
CA VAL A 10 -24.35 -11.23 -5.70
C VAL A 10 -23.83 -10.79 -4.33
N ILE A 11 -23.91 -11.68 -3.35
CA ILE A 11 -23.29 -11.47 -2.05
C ILE A 11 -21.78 -11.68 -2.25
N VAL A 12 -21.04 -10.58 -2.41
CA VAL A 12 -19.57 -10.62 -2.38
C VAL A 12 -19.15 -10.90 -0.94
N THR A 13 -18.83 -12.14 -0.65
CA THR A 13 -18.27 -12.51 0.67
C THR A 13 -16.83 -12.06 0.72
N MET A 14 -16.56 -10.96 1.39
CA MET A 14 -15.19 -10.52 1.68
C MET A 14 -14.52 -11.52 2.64
N ALA A 15 -13.48 -12.19 2.20
CA ALA A 15 -12.68 -13.04 3.06
C ALA A 15 -11.75 -12.17 3.91
N MET A 16 -11.88 -12.21 5.24
CA MET A 16 -10.95 -11.56 6.15
C MET A 16 -9.74 -12.48 6.38
N HIS A 17 -8.55 -12.00 6.03
CA HIS A 17 -7.28 -12.69 6.26
C HIS A 17 -6.69 -12.26 7.60
N GLN A 18 -6.31 -13.22 8.43
CA GLN A 18 -5.70 -12.94 9.73
C GLN A 18 -4.18 -12.98 9.66
N PHE A 19 -3.52 -12.05 10.36
CA PHE A 19 -2.08 -12.12 10.59
C PHE A 19 -1.74 -13.31 11.50
N LYS A 20 -0.53 -13.88 11.35
CA LYS A 20 -0.04 -14.89 12.30
C LYS A 20 0.14 -14.26 13.69
N ALA A 21 -0.04 -15.05 14.76
CA ALA A 21 -0.09 -14.56 16.14
C ALA A 21 1.15 -13.76 16.59
N GLU A 22 2.36 -14.16 16.16
CA GLU A 22 3.60 -13.43 16.43
C GLU A 22 3.66 -12.08 15.73
N SER A 23 3.07 -12.01 14.53
CA SER A 23 3.00 -10.78 13.74
C SER A 23 2.10 -9.72 14.38
N LYS A 24 0.99 -10.11 15.02
CA LYS A 24 0.12 -9.18 15.76
C LYS A 24 0.87 -8.47 16.87
N LYS A 25 1.65 -9.20 17.66
CA LYS A 25 2.43 -8.64 18.75
C LYS A 25 3.54 -7.69 18.29
N LEU A 26 4.19 -8.04 17.17
CA LEU A 26 5.17 -7.17 16.52
C LEU A 26 4.53 -5.88 16.01
N LEU A 27 3.38 -5.99 15.34
CA LEU A 27 2.65 -4.82 14.84
C LEU A 27 2.22 -3.90 15.97
N ASP A 28 1.69 -4.45 17.07
CA ASP A 28 1.29 -3.66 18.24
C ASP A 28 2.48 -2.94 18.89
N LEU A 29 3.62 -3.62 19.03
CA LEU A 29 4.85 -3.01 19.52
C LEU A 29 5.35 -1.88 18.62
N MET A 30 5.26 -2.06 17.30
CA MET A 30 5.66 -1.04 16.33
C MET A 30 4.77 0.19 16.40
N ILE A 31 3.45 -0.01 16.43
CA ILE A 31 2.48 1.08 16.46
C ILE A 31 2.60 1.88 17.77
N ASN A 32 2.81 1.21 18.90
CA ASN A 32 2.68 1.82 20.22
C ASN A 32 3.99 2.10 20.95
N SER A 33 5.14 1.54 20.51
CA SER A 33 6.36 1.56 21.34
C SER A 33 7.66 1.91 20.61
N ILE A 34 7.78 1.70 19.31
CA ILE A 34 9.07 1.85 18.60
C ILE A 34 9.29 3.27 18.09
N TYR A 35 8.26 3.97 17.68
CA TYR A 35 8.39 5.30 17.11
C TYR A 35 7.93 6.37 18.09
N THR A 36 8.87 7.16 18.58
CA THR A 36 8.60 8.37 19.38
C THR A 36 8.11 9.55 18.52
N ASN A 37 8.47 9.57 17.24
CA ASN A 37 8.06 10.63 16.32
C ASN A 37 7.05 10.08 15.29
N ARG A 38 5.81 10.56 15.35
CA ARG A 38 4.73 10.11 14.46
C ARG A 38 4.94 10.52 13.01
N GLU A 39 5.62 11.62 12.75
CA GLU A 39 5.88 12.11 11.38
C GLU A 39 6.67 11.11 10.53
N ILE A 40 7.28 10.11 11.15
CA ILE A 40 8.04 9.08 10.45
C ILE A 40 7.17 8.31 9.44
N PHE A 41 5.85 8.16 9.71
CA PHE A 41 4.95 7.46 8.79
C PHE A 41 4.95 8.08 7.41
N LEU A 42 4.92 9.41 7.33
CA LEU A 42 4.87 10.12 6.06
C LEU A 42 6.17 9.91 5.27
N ARG A 43 7.32 9.99 5.95
CA ARG A 43 8.60 9.71 5.32
C ARG A 43 8.68 8.28 4.77
N GLU A 44 8.21 7.30 5.53
CA GLU A 44 8.22 5.90 5.11
C GLU A 44 7.31 5.65 3.91
N LEU A 45 6.10 6.24 3.88
CA LEU A 45 5.18 6.09 2.75
C LEU A 45 5.71 6.78 1.50
N ILE A 46 6.29 7.99 1.61
CA ILE A 46 6.93 8.69 0.49
C ILE A 46 8.13 7.90 -0.04
N SER A 47 8.95 7.34 0.85
CA SER A 47 10.10 6.51 0.45
C SER A 47 9.65 5.27 -0.32
N ASN A 48 8.58 4.60 0.12
CA ASN A 48 8.02 3.45 -0.59
C ASN A 48 7.47 3.84 -1.98
N ALA A 49 6.83 4.99 -2.09
CA ALA A 49 6.35 5.53 -3.38
C ALA A 49 7.52 5.87 -4.31
N SER A 50 8.60 6.47 -3.78
CA SER A 50 9.83 6.73 -4.54
C SER A 50 10.47 5.45 -5.05
N ASP A 51 10.59 4.44 -4.18
CA ASP A 51 11.11 3.12 -4.57
C ASP A 51 10.27 2.46 -5.68
N ALA A 52 8.94 2.65 -5.65
CA ALA A 52 8.04 2.14 -6.70
C ALA A 52 8.28 2.85 -8.04
N CYS A 53 8.49 4.16 -8.03
CA CYS A 53 8.84 4.95 -9.21
C CYS A 53 10.21 4.51 -9.77
N ASP A 54 11.22 4.36 -8.92
CA ASP A 54 12.56 3.95 -9.34
C ASP A 54 12.56 2.53 -9.93
N LYS A 55 11.77 1.61 -9.38
CA LYS A 55 11.59 0.25 -9.93
C LYS A 55 10.96 0.27 -11.32
N LEU A 56 9.93 1.12 -11.55
CA LEU A 56 9.31 1.24 -12.87
C LEU A 56 10.28 1.83 -13.88
N TYR A 57 11.00 2.89 -13.50
CA TYR A 57 12.02 3.49 -14.35
C TYR A 57 13.11 2.48 -14.70
N PHE A 58 13.63 1.75 -13.71
CA PHE A 58 14.64 0.72 -13.94
C PHE A 58 14.13 -0.36 -14.91
N LYS A 59 12.91 -0.84 -14.72
CA LYS A 59 12.28 -1.81 -15.61
C LYS A 59 12.18 -1.27 -17.05
N SER A 60 11.86 0.01 -17.24
CA SER A 60 11.77 0.64 -18.56
C SER A 60 13.11 0.72 -19.30
N LEU A 61 14.25 0.70 -18.58
CA LEU A 61 15.57 0.69 -19.22
C LEU A 61 15.91 -0.66 -19.88
N THR A 62 15.28 -1.74 -19.42
CA THR A 62 15.52 -3.11 -19.90
C THR A 62 14.37 -3.65 -20.75
N ASP A 63 13.16 -3.12 -20.58
CA ASP A 63 11.96 -3.53 -21.30
C ASP A 63 11.46 -2.38 -22.19
N THR A 64 11.73 -2.48 -23.47
CA THR A 64 11.37 -1.47 -24.49
C THR A 64 9.86 -1.31 -24.71
N SER A 65 9.03 -2.23 -24.20
CA SER A 65 7.58 -2.09 -24.23
C SER A 65 7.06 -1.06 -23.21
N ILE A 66 7.85 -0.73 -22.19
CA ILE A 66 7.53 0.24 -21.16
C ILE A 66 8.09 1.60 -21.58
N ASN A 67 7.22 2.49 -22.02
CA ASN A 67 7.61 3.84 -22.43
C ASN A 67 7.38 4.82 -21.29
N VAL A 68 8.27 4.83 -20.30
CA VAL A 68 8.24 5.72 -19.12
C VAL A 68 9.53 6.52 -19.07
N LYS A 69 9.42 7.83 -18.93
CA LYS A 69 10.55 8.72 -18.66
C LYS A 69 10.58 9.09 -17.20
N LYS A 70 11.76 9.42 -16.70
CA LYS A 70 11.94 9.77 -15.28
C LYS A 70 11.12 11.00 -14.88
N GLU A 71 10.98 11.96 -15.77
CA GLU A 71 10.18 13.17 -15.57
C GLU A 71 8.67 12.94 -15.51
N ASP A 72 8.18 11.78 -15.98
CA ASP A 72 6.76 11.42 -15.94
C ASP A 72 6.36 10.79 -14.60
N LEU A 73 7.37 10.35 -13.82
CA LEU A 73 7.15 9.74 -12.52
C LEU A 73 6.90 10.79 -11.45
N HIS A 74 5.86 10.57 -10.65
CA HIS A 74 5.46 11.52 -9.62
C HIS A 74 4.83 10.84 -8.41
N ILE A 75 4.89 11.56 -7.29
CA ILE A 75 4.18 11.23 -6.06
C ILE A 75 3.24 12.38 -5.77
N HIS A 76 1.98 12.08 -5.54
CA HIS A 76 0.97 13.07 -5.19
C HIS A 76 0.49 12.85 -3.75
N ILE A 77 0.36 13.94 -2.99
CA ILE A 77 -0.14 13.91 -1.62
C ILE A 77 -1.33 14.86 -1.52
N ALA A 78 -2.46 14.34 -1.04
CA ALA A 78 -3.69 15.10 -0.84
C ALA A 78 -4.22 14.91 0.59
N ALA A 79 -4.61 16.00 1.23
CA ALA A 79 -5.23 15.99 2.55
C ALA A 79 -6.67 16.52 2.46
N ASP A 80 -7.61 15.74 2.97
CA ASP A 80 -9.01 16.14 3.12
C ASP A 80 -9.32 16.28 4.60
N LYS A 81 -9.45 17.53 5.04
CA LYS A 81 -9.72 17.85 6.46
C LYS A 81 -11.13 17.49 6.89
N GLU A 82 -12.11 17.57 5.99
CA GLU A 82 -13.51 17.30 6.30
C GLU A 82 -13.71 15.81 6.58
N ASN A 83 -13.12 14.96 5.73
CA ASN A 83 -13.18 13.51 5.86
C ASN A 83 -12.02 12.94 6.72
N ARG A 84 -11.12 13.79 7.20
CA ARG A 84 -9.92 13.38 7.97
C ARG A 84 -9.13 12.30 7.25
N THR A 85 -8.88 12.49 5.96
CA THR A 85 -8.11 11.54 5.16
C THR A 85 -6.83 12.17 4.62
N LEU A 86 -5.79 11.35 4.54
CA LEU A 86 -4.54 11.65 3.85
C LEU A 86 -4.31 10.60 2.79
N THR A 87 -4.15 11.02 1.55
CA THR A 87 -3.88 10.14 0.42
C THR A 87 -2.49 10.38 -0.12
N ILE A 88 -1.72 9.32 -0.30
CA ILE A 88 -0.42 9.32 -0.97
C ILE A 88 -0.53 8.40 -2.17
N SER A 89 -0.27 8.90 -3.36
CA SER A 89 -0.32 8.11 -4.60
C SER A 89 0.95 8.29 -5.41
N ASP A 90 1.33 7.23 -6.10
CA ASP A 90 2.43 7.20 -7.07
C ASP A 90 1.97 6.55 -8.37
N ASN A 91 2.66 6.87 -9.46
CA ASN A 91 2.54 6.21 -10.73
C ASN A 91 3.75 5.28 -11.02
N GLY A 92 4.28 4.67 -9.96
CA GLY A 92 5.36 3.70 -10.02
C GLY A 92 4.90 2.32 -10.51
N ILE A 93 5.67 1.29 -10.22
CA ILE A 93 5.49 -0.07 -10.77
C ILE A 93 4.18 -0.74 -10.32
N GLY A 94 3.55 -0.27 -9.25
CA GLY A 94 2.37 -0.88 -8.66
C GLY A 94 2.61 -2.27 -8.08
N MET A 95 1.54 -2.95 -7.69
CA MET A 95 1.58 -4.28 -7.10
C MET A 95 0.42 -5.13 -7.63
N THR A 96 0.72 -6.40 -7.92
CA THR A 96 -0.28 -7.45 -8.17
C THR A 96 -0.97 -7.85 -6.86
N LYS A 97 -2.03 -8.68 -6.96
CA LYS A 97 -2.70 -9.27 -5.80
C LYS A 97 -1.72 -9.99 -4.87
N ASP A 98 -0.91 -10.87 -5.45
CA ASP A 98 0.04 -11.69 -4.69
C ASP A 98 1.12 -10.83 -4.03
N GLU A 99 1.53 -9.74 -4.68
CA GLU A 99 2.48 -8.78 -4.11
C GLU A 99 1.87 -7.97 -2.98
N LEU A 100 0.60 -7.55 -3.09
CA LEU A 100 -0.11 -6.90 -1.99
C LEU A 100 -0.22 -7.83 -0.77
N GLU A 101 -0.62 -9.08 -0.98
CA GLU A 101 -0.68 -10.07 0.09
C GLU A 101 0.69 -10.35 0.71
N LYS A 102 1.71 -10.51 -0.12
CA LYS A 102 3.07 -10.81 0.30
C LYS A 102 3.72 -9.63 1.05
N ASN A 103 3.57 -8.41 0.53
CA ASN A 103 4.27 -7.23 1.03
C ASN A 103 3.53 -6.54 2.17
N LEU A 104 2.19 -6.57 2.16
CA LEU A 104 1.35 -5.91 3.16
C LEU A 104 0.66 -6.90 4.11
N GLY A 105 0.57 -8.16 3.76
CA GLY A 105 0.01 -9.21 4.61
C GLY A 105 1.05 -9.92 5.49
N THR A 106 2.34 -9.66 5.29
CA THR A 106 3.44 -10.27 6.06
C THR A 106 4.32 -9.19 6.64
N ILE A 107 4.29 -9.01 7.96
CA ILE A 107 5.10 -8.01 8.66
C ILE A 107 6.59 -8.36 8.51
N ALA A 108 7.43 -7.33 8.34
CA ALA A 108 8.86 -7.43 8.14
C ALA A 108 9.29 -8.08 6.80
N ARG A 109 8.42 -8.06 5.78
CA ARG A 109 8.81 -8.44 4.42
C ARG A 109 8.87 -7.20 3.52
N SER A 110 9.93 -7.10 2.73
CA SER A 110 10.14 -5.96 1.84
C SER A 110 10.20 -6.42 0.38
N GLY A 111 9.23 -5.99 -0.43
CA GLY A 111 9.29 -6.17 -1.89
C GLY A 111 10.47 -5.45 -2.53
N SER A 112 11.01 -4.43 -1.87
CA SER A 112 12.23 -3.74 -2.29
C SER A 112 13.48 -4.59 -2.11
N GLN A 113 13.56 -5.40 -1.04
CA GLN A 113 14.65 -6.37 -0.87
C GLN A 113 14.59 -7.50 -1.92
N ASP A 114 13.41 -8.02 -2.19
CA ASP A 114 13.23 -9.08 -3.19
C ASP A 114 13.63 -8.57 -4.59
N PHE A 115 13.27 -7.32 -4.93
CA PHE A 115 13.65 -6.68 -6.19
C PHE A 115 15.17 -6.48 -6.31
N LYS A 116 15.82 -5.99 -5.26
CA LYS A 116 17.28 -5.81 -5.22
C LYS A 116 18.01 -7.16 -5.33
N ALA A 117 17.53 -8.20 -4.67
CA ALA A 117 18.11 -9.54 -4.75
C ALA A 117 18.02 -10.13 -6.17
N SER A 118 16.94 -9.83 -6.91
CA SER A 118 16.75 -10.30 -8.28
C SER A 118 17.60 -9.54 -9.31
N ASN A 119 18.13 -8.36 -8.96
CA ASN A 119 18.89 -7.45 -9.85
C ASN A 119 20.27 -7.12 -9.27
N GLN A 120 20.97 -8.11 -8.73
CA GLN A 120 22.24 -7.97 -7.99
C GLN A 120 23.42 -7.32 -8.77
N ASN A 121 23.35 -7.24 -10.09
CA ASN A 121 24.42 -6.72 -10.93
C ASN A 121 24.32 -5.21 -11.20
N GLU A 122 23.34 -4.52 -10.64
CA GLU A 122 23.10 -3.12 -10.90
C GLU A 122 23.04 -2.30 -9.60
N ASN A 123 23.58 -1.09 -9.64
CA ASN A 123 23.57 -0.15 -8.52
C ASN A 123 22.17 0.49 -8.42
N ILE A 124 21.22 -0.24 -7.81
CA ILE A 124 19.86 0.25 -7.58
C ILE A 124 19.81 0.79 -6.16
N ASP A 125 19.56 2.09 -6.05
CA ASP A 125 19.43 2.76 -4.76
C ASP A 125 17.95 2.66 -4.29
N ILE A 126 17.68 1.71 -3.39
CA ILE A 126 16.36 1.45 -2.84
C ILE A 126 16.39 1.76 -1.35
N ILE A 127 15.47 2.60 -0.88
CA ILE A 127 15.42 3.14 0.49
C ILE A 127 14.72 2.16 1.44
N GLY A 128 13.61 1.56 1.03
CA GLY A 128 12.76 0.69 1.86
C GLY A 128 13.32 -0.73 2.04
N GLN A 129 14.20 -0.94 3.02
CA GLN A 129 14.90 -2.22 3.18
C GLN A 129 14.26 -3.19 4.20
N PHE A 130 13.46 -2.70 5.16
CA PHE A 130 13.08 -3.49 6.33
C PHE A 130 11.65 -4.06 6.29
N GLY A 131 10.81 -3.62 5.36
CA GLY A 131 9.42 -4.11 5.22
C GLY A 131 8.50 -3.79 6.40
N VAL A 132 8.89 -2.83 7.24
CA VAL A 132 8.15 -2.43 8.44
C VAL A 132 7.64 -1.00 8.38
N GLY A 133 8.22 -0.17 7.52
CA GLY A 133 7.92 1.26 7.42
C GLY A 133 6.45 1.54 7.08
N PHE A 134 5.84 0.74 6.21
CA PHE A 134 4.43 0.86 5.84
C PHE A 134 3.50 0.84 7.06
N TYR A 135 3.77 -0.02 8.04
CA TYR A 135 2.89 -0.18 9.21
C TYR A 135 2.94 1.01 10.16
N SER A 136 3.93 1.92 10.02
CA SER A 136 3.96 3.18 10.76
C SER A 136 2.72 4.05 10.47
N ALA A 137 2.04 3.85 9.34
CA ALA A 137 0.76 4.48 9.02
C ALA A 137 -0.29 4.29 10.13
N PHE A 138 -0.31 3.13 10.80
CA PHE A 138 -1.25 2.84 11.88
C PHE A 138 -0.97 3.62 13.18
N MET A 139 0.14 4.33 13.28
CA MET A 139 0.37 5.27 14.38
C MET A 139 -0.63 6.43 14.33
N VAL A 140 -1.02 6.86 13.14
CA VAL A 140 -1.88 8.02 12.89
C VAL A 140 -3.23 7.64 12.28
N ALA A 141 -3.35 6.49 11.65
CA ALA A 141 -4.55 6.04 10.95
C ALA A 141 -5.33 5.00 11.76
N SER A 142 -6.65 5.14 11.78
CA SER A 142 -7.61 4.13 12.25
C SER A 142 -7.91 3.09 11.18
N LYS A 143 -7.72 3.45 9.89
CA LYS A 143 -7.88 2.57 8.74
C LYS A 143 -6.90 2.97 7.65
N VAL A 144 -6.29 1.96 7.01
CA VAL A 144 -5.42 2.12 5.86
C VAL A 144 -6.00 1.32 4.70
N THR A 145 -6.14 1.97 3.54
CA THR A 145 -6.59 1.34 2.29
C THR A 145 -5.50 1.56 1.25
N VAL A 146 -5.13 0.51 0.54
CA VAL A 146 -4.14 0.53 -0.54
C VAL A 146 -4.81 -0.01 -1.79
N VAL A 147 -4.90 0.82 -2.84
CA VAL A 147 -5.37 0.41 -4.17
C VAL A 147 -4.17 0.39 -5.10
N SER A 148 -3.92 -0.72 -5.76
CA SER A 148 -2.76 -0.85 -6.63
C SER A 148 -3.08 -1.60 -7.91
N ARG A 149 -2.47 -1.15 -9.01
CA ARG A 149 -2.44 -1.83 -10.29
C ARG A 149 -0.99 -1.94 -10.75
N ALA A 150 -0.54 -3.17 -10.96
CA ALA A 150 0.84 -3.45 -11.39
C ALA A 150 1.06 -3.10 -12.85
N GLU A 151 2.29 -2.72 -13.19
CA GLU A 151 2.73 -2.55 -14.57
C GLU A 151 2.59 -3.86 -15.36
N GLY A 152 1.90 -3.78 -16.51
CA GLY A 152 1.59 -4.94 -17.35
C GLY A 152 0.34 -5.72 -16.91
N SER A 153 -0.41 -5.26 -15.89
CA SER A 153 -1.66 -5.86 -15.44
C SER A 153 -2.87 -4.99 -15.81
N GLU A 154 -3.96 -5.62 -16.19
CA GLU A 154 -5.26 -4.96 -16.34
C GLU A 154 -6.06 -4.95 -15.03
N GLU A 155 -5.71 -5.84 -14.09
CA GLU A 155 -6.38 -6.00 -12.82
C GLU A 155 -5.81 -5.03 -11.78
N ALA A 156 -6.70 -4.45 -11.00
CA ALA A 156 -6.36 -3.67 -9.80
C ALA A 156 -6.94 -4.33 -8.56
N TRP A 157 -6.25 -4.16 -7.44
CA TRP A 157 -6.61 -4.79 -6.18
C TRP A 157 -6.57 -3.79 -5.05
N GLN A 158 -7.48 -3.95 -4.10
CA GLN A 158 -7.56 -3.17 -2.88
C GLN A 158 -7.23 -4.05 -1.68
N TRP A 159 -6.22 -3.64 -0.93
CA TRP A 159 -5.91 -4.13 0.42
C TRP A 159 -6.43 -3.11 1.43
N SER A 160 -7.08 -3.57 2.51
CA SER A 160 -7.58 -2.68 3.56
C SER A 160 -7.45 -3.32 4.94
N SER A 161 -7.02 -2.53 5.93
CA SER A 161 -6.86 -2.97 7.31
C SER A 161 -7.17 -1.83 8.29
N SER A 162 -7.67 -2.21 9.47
CA SER A 162 -7.80 -1.32 10.63
C SER A 162 -6.73 -1.62 11.71
N GLY A 163 -5.65 -2.30 11.36
CA GLY A 163 -4.54 -2.61 12.24
C GLY A 163 -4.40 -4.11 12.54
N VAL A 164 -4.25 -4.46 13.83
CA VAL A 164 -3.84 -5.81 14.27
C VAL A 164 -4.85 -6.92 14.00
N GLU A 165 -6.11 -6.60 13.71
CA GLU A 165 -7.17 -7.59 13.52
C GLU A 165 -7.05 -8.39 12.21
N GLY A 166 -6.37 -7.82 11.20
CA GLY A 166 -6.18 -8.44 9.91
C GLY A 166 -6.43 -7.47 8.76
N TYR A 167 -6.60 -8.00 7.56
CA TYR A 167 -6.84 -7.23 6.36
C TYR A 167 -7.83 -7.92 5.43
N THR A 168 -8.41 -7.15 4.52
CA THR A 168 -9.22 -7.63 3.41
C THR A 168 -8.47 -7.38 2.10
N LEU A 169 -8.68 -8.25 1.11
CA LEU A 169 -8.14 -8.10 -0.23
C LEU A 169 -9.25 -8.35 -1.24
N THR A 170 -9.59 -7.33 -2.04
CA THR A 170 -10.70 -7.34 -2.99
C THR A 170 -10.28 -6.77 -4.32
N GLU A 171 -10.98 -7.13 -5.39
CA GLU A 171 -10.84 -6.46 -6.68
C GLU A 171 -11.22 -4.98 -6.55
N ALA A 172 -10.56 -4.14 -7.34
CA ALA A 172 -10.78 -2.71 -7.39
C ALA A 172 -10.66 -2.20 -8.83
N GLU A 173 -11.11 -0.97 -9.04
CA GLU A 173 -10.88 -0.24 -10.28
C GLU A 173 -9.79 0.80 -10.06
N LYS A 174 -8.75 0.77 -10.90
CA LYS A 174 -7.69 1.77 -10.97
C LYS A 174 -7.23 1.89 -12.42
N PRO A 175 -7.58 3.00 -13.11
CA PRO A 175 -7.30 3.16 -14.54
C PRO A 175 -5.79 3.21 -14.86
N GLU A 176 -4.99 3.75 -13.94
CA GLU A 176 -3.57 3.97 -14.13
C GLU A 176 -2.74 2.99 -13.29
N VAL A 177 -1.56 2.62 -13.79
CA VAL A 177 -0.55 1.87 -13.07
C VAL A 177 -0.05 2.68 -11.86
N GLY A 178 0.32 2.01 -10.79
CA GLY A 178 0.84 2.63 -9.58
C GLY A 178 0.03 2.26 -8.34
N THR A 179 0.29 2.98 -7.26
CA THR A 179 -0.32 2.68 -5.95
C THR A 179 -0.93 3.95 -5.35
N GLU A 180 -2.08 3.80 -4.72
CA GLU A 180 -2.73 4.82 -3.92
C GLU A 180 -2.96 4.31 -2.51
N ILE A 181 -2.49 5.05 -1.51
CA ILE A 181 -2.64 4.75 -0.10
C ILE A 181 -3.50 5.84 0.53
N THR A 182 -4.67 5.46 1.06
CA THR A 182 -5.56 6.34 1.79
C THR A 182 -5.56 5.99 3.26
N LEU A 183 -5.24 6.97 4.09
CA LEU A 183 -5.26 6.91 5.54
C LEU A 183 -6.51 7.61 6.06
N VAL A 184 -7.35 6.92 6.82
CA VAL A 184 -8.37 7.58 7.66
C VAL A 184 -7.70 7.88 9.00
N LEU A 185 -7.50 9.16 9.29
CA LEU A 185 -6.79 9.58 10.50
C LEU A 185 -7.60 9.27 11.75
N LYS A 186 -6.91 8.98 12.84
CA LYS A 186 -7.51 8.82 14.16
C LYS A 186 -8.14 10.13 14.61
N GLU A 187 -9.12 10.03 15.50
CA GLU A 187 -9.68 11.22 16.12
C GLU A 187 -8.67 11.88 17.06
N ASP A 188 -8.75 13.20 17.14
CA ASP A 188 -7.94 13.97 18.09
C ASP A 188 -8.33 13.60 19.52
N THR A 189 -7.33 13.51 20.38
CA THR A 189 -7.49 13.36 21.81
C THR A 189 -7.02 14.63 22.53
N GLU A 190 -7.11 14.69 23.87
CA GLU A 190 -6.58 15.82 24.65
C GLU A 190 -5.06 15.99 24.46
N THR A 191 -4.35 14.89 24.31
CA THR A 191 -2.88 14.86 24.21
C THR A 191 -2.37 14.75 22.78
N ASP A 192 -3.17 14.18 21.88
CA ASP A 192 -2.75 13.83 20.54
C ASP A 192 -3.62 14.51 19.47
N LYS A 193 -2.95 15.14 18.51
CA LYS A 193 -3.55 15.73 17.31
C LYS A 193 -3.10 14.95 16.09
N TYR A 194 -4.05 14.67 15.18
CA TYR A 194 -3.85 13.87 14.00
C TYR A 194 -4.25 14.61 12.72
#